data_433d2bd77f0cf2ecd935244a4b768d5c
#
_entry.id   433d2bd77f0cf2ecd935244a4b768d5c
#
_cell.length_a   1.000
_cell.length_b   1.000
_cell.length_c   1.000
_cell.angle_alpha   90.00
_cell.angle_beta   90.00
_cell.angle_gamma   90.00
#
_symmetry.space_group_name_H-M   'P 1'
#
loop_
_entity.id
_entity.type
_entity.pdbx_description
1 polymer ?
#
loop_
_entity_poly.entity_id
_entity_poly.type
_entity_poly.pdbx_seq_one_letter_code
_entity_poly.pdbx_strand_id
1 'polypeptide(L)'
;MPLDKITFQNAGYFSKLMVDYLNQEANLKHLYNHFPTIENFKQQLDEKRANYPIEHRSVLCQALLSQYKNTKTSEKTLEHINALAKENTFTVTTGHQLNLFTGPLYFLYKIISVINLAKELKAKYPNENFVPVYWMATEDHDFEEINHFVFEEKVICWNRESKGPVGRLSTEGLDKVYEVFQSHIGVGSNATYIKELFENAYLKHDNLTDATRYLANELFAEYGLVIIDGDDAELKKLFAPHIKEELLHQSAIKEVEKSYDTLSEYFIQVNPRDINLFYIQDNLRERIIYEDEVYKVNNTSITFTKEAILTELENHPECFSPNVILRPLYQEVILPNLCYTGGGGELAYWLELNKVFDLHKITFPMLLLRNSVLLATSKQVEKMDKLELSWKDMFMKQSHLINAKTKEFSSIQFDFEQQRQFLEEQFKTLEEIALQTDKSFIGAVNAQKVKQLKGLDNLEKRLRIAEKRNHADKLERITLLQNELFPNNSLQERIVNFSVYYKEYGDQLIKALFAQLEPLNQKFDIVIL
;
A
#
# COMPACT_ATOMS: atom_id res chain seq x y z
N MET A 1 6.00 -4.39 -26.98
CA MET A 1 7.34 -4.12 -26.44
C MET A 1 7.52 -5.01 -25.23
N PRO A 2 8.72 -5.54 -24.95
CA PRO A 2 8.91 -6.30 -23.71
C PRO A 2 8.66 -5.36 -22.52
N LEU A 3 7.85 -5.82 -21.57
CA LEU A 3 7.66 -5.17 -20.29
C LEU A 3 9.01 -5.08 -19.58
N ASP A 4 9.51 -3.89 -19.37
CA ASP A 4 10.66 -3.70 -18.50
C ASP A 4 10.20 -3.92 -17.06
N LYS A 5 10.75 -4.92 -16.41
CA LYS A 5 10.44 -5.27 -15.01
C LYS A 5 11.69 -5.10 -14.17
N ILE A 6 11.51 -4.46 -13.03
CA ILE A 6 12.59 -4.26 -12.05
C ILE A 6 12.25 -5.05 -10.80
N THR A 7 13.25 -5.73 -10.19
CA THR A 7 13.02 -6.39 -8.89
C THR A 7 12.70 -5.33 -7.83
N PHE A 8 11.86 -5.67 -6.85
CA PHE A 8 11.53 -4.76 -5.75
C PHE A 8 12.76 -4.29 -4.98
N GLN A 9 13.76 -5.17 -4.85
CA GLN A 9 15.05 -4.81 -4.25
C GLN A 9 15.77 -3.71 -5.04
N ASN A 10 15.82 -3.83 -6.38
CA ASN A 10 16.48 -2.83 -7.24
C ASN A 10 15.69 -1.54 -7.37
N ALA A 11 14.37 -1.57 -7.17
CA ALA A 11 13.54 -0.38 -7.12
C ALA A 11 13.87 0.52 -5.93
N GLY A 12 14.35 -0.04 -4.80
CA GLY A 12 14.84 0.71 -3.65
C GLY A 12 13.79 1.42 -2.79
N TYR A 13 12.49 1.13 -3.02
CA TYR A 13 11.36 1.76 -2.31
C TYR A 13 10.66 0.81 -1.32
N PHE A 14 11.12 -0.42 -1.21
CA PHE A 14 10.52 -1.44 -0.36
C PHE A 14 11.37 -1.68 0.89
N SER A 15 10.71 -1.95 2.02
CA SER A 15 11.40 -2.22 3.28
C SER A 15 12.20 -3.52 3.20
N LYS A 16 13.22 -3.65 4.08
CA LYS A 16 13.99 -4.90 4.23
C LYS A 16 13.06 -6.09 4.48
N LEU A 17 12.05 -5.94 5.36
CA LEU A 17 11.09 -7.00 5.65
C LEU A 17 10.37 -7.49 4.38
N MET A 18 9.92 -6.58 3.51
CA MET A 18 9.24 -6.97 2.27
C MET A 18 10.18 -7.65 1.29
N VAL A 19 11.41 -7.18 1.14
CA VAL A 19 12.42 -7.83 0.29
C VAL A 19 12.73 -9.24 0.79
N ASP A 20 12.94 -9.39 2.09
CA ASP A 20 13.24 -10.68 2.72
C ASP A 20 12.04 -11.64 2.66
N TYR A 21 10.80 -11.14 2.83
CA TYR A 21 9.58 -11.92 2.63
C TYR A 21 9.47 -12.45 1.18
N LEU A 22 9.69 -11.58 0.18
CA LEU A 22 9.62 -11.95 -1.22
C LEU A 22 10.73 -12.94 -1.63
N ASN A 23 11.89 -12.88 -0.97
CA ASN A 23 12.97 -13.85 -1.10
C ASN A 23 12.71 -15.15 -0.33
N GLN A 24 11.61 -15.24 0.42
CA GLN A 24 11.25 -16.39 1.25
C GLN A 24 12.32 -16.75 2.27
N GLU A 25 12.90 -15.74 2.93
CA GLU A 25 13.93 -15.95 3.95
C GLU A 25 13.43 -16.90 5.05
N ALA A 26 14.30 -17.84 5.47
CA ALA A 26 13.90 -18.96 6.32
C ALA A 26 13.37 -18.53 7.69
N ASN A 27 13.88 -17.43 8.25
CA ASN A 27 13.46 -16.89 9.54
C ASN A 27 12.01 -16.33 9.53
N LEU A 28 11.45 -15.97 8.37
CA LEU A 28 10.11 -15.43 8.24
C LEU A 28 9.02 -16.49 7.98
N LYS A 29 9.41 -17.75 7.66
CA LYS A 29 8.46 -18.79 7.22
C LYS A 29 7.35 -19.13 8.21
N HIS A 30 7.55 -18.92 9.49
CA HIS A 30 6.55 -19.20 10.52
C HIS A 30 5.58 -18.03 10.77
N LEU A 31 5.77 -16.89 10.10
CA LEU A 31 4.91 -15.71 10.20
C LEU A 31 3.77 -15.70 9.16
N TYR A 32 3.79 -16.62 8.21
CA TYR A 32 2.74 -16.76 7.19
C TYR A 32 2.44 -18.23 6.93
N ASN A 33 1.26 -18.52 6.35
CA ASN A 33 0.84 -19.90 6.07
C ASN A 33 1.54 -20.43 4.81
N HIS A 34 1.08 -20.02 3.63
CA HIS A 34 1.66 -20.42 2.35
C HIS A 34 2.14 -19.17 1.59
N PHE A 35 3.30 -19.30 0.93
CA PHE A 35 3.78 -18.24 0.04
C PHE A 35 2.96 -18.23 -1.27
N PRO A 36 2.55 -17.06 -1.81
CA PRO A 36 1.62 -16.95 -2.93
C PRO A 36 2.26 -17.34 -4.27
N THR A 37 2.35 -18.65 -4.52
CA THR A 37 2.62 -19.24 -5.83
C THR A 37 1.37 -19.94 -6.33
N ILE A 38 1.21 -20.08 -7.64
CA ILE A 38 0.00 -20.68 -8.22
C ILE A 38 -0.23 -22.11 -7.72
N GLU A 39 0.83 -22.86 -7.45
CA GLU A 39 0.77 -24.23 -6.95
C GLU A 39 0.30 -24.30 -5.48
N ASN A 40 0.78 -23.39 -4.64
CA ASN A 40 0.47 -23.36 -3.22
C ASN A 40 -1.00 -23.02 -2.93
N PHE A 41 -1.69 -22.39 -3.88
CA PHE A 41 -3.14 -22.16 -3.77
C PHE A 41 -3.94 -23.43 -3.60
N LYS A 42 -3.45 -24.59 -4.05
CA LYS A 42 -4.14 -25.87 -3.84
C LYS A 42 -4.26 -26.20 -2.34
N GLN A 43 -3.18 -26.05 -1.58
CA GLN A 43 -3.19 -26.31 -0.14
C GLN A 43 -4.06 -25.29 0.59
N GLN A 44 -3.94 -24.02 0.24
CA GLN A 44 -4.76 -22.95 0.81
C GLN A 44 -6.28 -23.17 0.58
N LEU A 45 -6.66 -23.63 -0.61
CA LEU A 45 -8.03 -24.01 -0.96
C LEU A 45 -8.56 -25.14 -0.05
N ASP A 46 -7.77 -26.20 0.12
CA ASP A 46 -8.17 -27.36 0.90
C ASP A 46 -8.32 -27.01 2.39
N GLU A 47 -7.40 -26.22 2.94
CA GLU A 47 -7.45 -25.71 4.32
C GLU A 47 -8.64 -24.77 4.55
N LYS A 48 -8.87 -23.79 3.66
CA LYS A 48 -9.99 -22.85 3.80
C LYS A 48 -11.32 -23.58 3.67
N ARG A 49 -11.44 -24.54 2.76
CA ARG A 49 -12.66 -25.37 2.61
C ARG A 49 -12.97 -26.16 3.88
N ALA A 50 -11.94 -26.73 4.52
CA ALA A 50 -12.12 -27.51 5.75
C ALA A 50 -12.51 -26.67 6.97
N ASN A 51 -12.08 -25.40 7.02
CA ASN A 51 -12.18 -24.55 8.20
C ASN A 51 -13.25 -23.45 8.11
N TYR A 52 -13.74 -23.11 6.90
CA TYR A 52 -14.73 -22.05 6.74
C TYR A 52 -16.16 -22.56 6.93
N PRO A 53 -16.93 -22.02 7.91
CA PRO A 53 -18.26 -22.48 8.21
C PRO A 53 -19.24 -22.25 7.06
N ILE A 54 -20.00 -23.28 6.71
CA ILE A 54 -20.95 -23.22 5.57
C ILE A 54 -22.06 -22.19 5.80
N GLU A 55 -22.50 -22.03 7.04
CA GLU A 55 -23.54 -21.08 7.46
C GLU A 55 -23.16 -19.63 7.23
N HIS A 56 -21.88 -19.28 7.32
CA HIS A 56 -21.39 -17.91 7.05
C HIS A 56 -21.65 -17.48 5.61
N ARG A 57 -21.70 -18.43 4.65
CA ARG A 57 -21.90 -18.13 3.22
C ARG A 57 -23.27 -17.51 2.94
N SER A 58 -24.30 -18.00 3.60
CA SER A 58 -25.66 -17.47 3.41
C SER A 58 -25.78 -16.05 3.96
N VAL A 59 -25.19 -15.78 5.14
CA VAL A 59 -25.16 -14.45 5.75
C VAL A 59 -24.39 -13.48 4.87
N LEU A 60 -23.19 -13.86 4.42
CA LEU A 60 -22.36 -13.04 3.52
C LEU A 60 -23.11 -12.69 2.22
N CYS A 61 -23.73 -13.67 1.58
CA CYS A 61 -24.46 -13.45 0.34
C CYS A 61 -25.64 -12.48 0.55
N GLN A 62 -26.42 -12.66 1.61
CA GLN A 62 -27.56 -11.81 1.94
C GLN A 62 -27.10 -10.36 2.29
N ALA A 63 -26.05 -10.21 3.08
CA ALA A 63 -25.48 -8.91 3.40
C ALA A 63 -25.03 -8.17 2.14
N LEU A 64 -24.30 -8.85 1.24
CA LEU A 64 -23.88 -8.27 -0.02
C LEU A 64 -25.06 -7.86 -0.91
N LEU A 65 -26.06 -8.72 -1.07
CA LEU A 65 -27.27 -8.37 -1.84
C LEU A 65 -27.99 -7.16 -1.24
N SER A 66 -28.03 -7.04 0.09
CA SER A 66 -28.57 -5.86 0.76
C SER A 66 -27.75 -4.60 0.48
N GLN A 67 -26.42 -4.70 0.57
CA GLN A 67 -25.50 -3.59 0.30
C GLN A 67 -25.56 -3.10 -1.15
N TYR A 68 -25.91 -3.97 -2.10
CA TYR A 68 -26.06 -3.64 -3.52
C TYR A 68 -27.49 -3.24 -3.93
N LYS A 69 -28.45 -3.24 -3.02
CA LYS A 69 -29.87 -2.99 -3.34
C LYS A 69 -30.12 -1.71 -4.15
N ASN A 70 -29.36 -0.66 -3.83
CA ASN A 70 -29.47 0.64 -4.49
C ASN A 70 -28.34 0.92 -5.50
N THR A 71 -27.47 -0.06 -5.75
CA THR A 71 -26.32 0.08 -6.64
C THR A 71 -26.60 -0.69 -7.94
N LYS A 72 -26.69 0.03 -9.07
CA LYS A 72 -26.73 -0.62 -10.39
C LYS A 72 -25.37 -1.23 -10.68
N THR A 73 -25.30 -2.54 -10.76
CA THR A 73 -24.06 -3.27 -11.02
C THR A 73 -24.17 -4.21 -12.22
N SER A 74 -23.08 -4.84 -12.64
CA SER A 74 -23.05 -5.78 -13.75
C SER A 74 -23.66 -7.14 -13.37
N GLU A 75 -24.12 -7.90 -14.37
CA GLU A 75 -24.55 -9.29 -14.20
C GLU A 75 -23.44 -10.14 -13.59
N LYS A 76 -22.19 -9.93 -14.01
CA LYS A 76 -21.03 -10.66 -13.51
C LYS A 76 -20.76 -10.43 -12.01
N THR A 77 -20.92 -9.19 -11.53
CA THR A 77 -20.84 -8.91 -10.09
C THR A 77 -21.93 -9.63 -9.32
N LEU A 78 -23.18 -9.63 -9.83
CA LEU A 78 -24.28 -10.36 -9.20
C LEU A 78 -24.08 -11.88 -9.23
N GLU A 79 -23.55 -12.43 -10.32
CA GLU A 79 -23.15 -13.84 -10.40
C GLU A 79 -22.08 -14.19 -9.35
N HIS A 80 -21.09 -13.33 -9.17
CA HIS A 80 -20.06 -13.51 -8.14
C HIS A 80 -20.65 -13.48 -6.72
N ILE A 81 -21.54 -12.53 -6.41
CA ILE A 81 -22.22 -12.46 -5.11
C ILE A 81 -23.02 -13.75 -4.86
N ASN A 82 -23.83 -14.17 -5.83
CA ASN A 82 -24.64 -15.39 -5.69
C ASN A 82 -23.77 -16.67 -5.62
N ALA A 83 -22.61 -16.68 -6.27
CA ALA A 83 -21.68 -17.80 -6.23
C ALA A 83 -21.09 -18.02 -4.84
N LEU A 84 -20.95 -16.96 -4.01
CA LEU A 84 -20.43 -17.07 -2.63
C LEU A 84 -21.23 -18.00 -1.74
N ALA A 85 -22.51 -18.26 -2.06
CA ALA A 85 -23.33 -19.24 -1.37
C ALA A 85 -22.87 -20.70 -1.59
N LYS A 86 -22.01 -20.96 -2.60
CA LYS A 86 -21.53 -22.31 -2.96
C LYS A 86 -20.22 -22.64 -2.24
N GLU A 87 -20.05 -23.90 -1.83
CA GLU A 87 -18.84 -24.36 -1.15
C GLU A 87 -17.56 -24.24 -1.98
N ASN A 88 -17.66 -24.38 -3.30
CA ASN A 88 -16.53 -24.27 -4.23
C ASN A 88 -16.24 -22.83 -4.66
N THR A 89 -16.67 -21.83 -3.90
CA THR A 89 -16.41 -20.41 -4.20
C THR A 89 -15.57 -19.79 -3.09
N PHE A 90 -14.51 -19.12 -3.51
CA PHE A 90 -13.53 -18.47 -2.63
C PHE A 90 -13.28 -17.04 -3.07
N THR A 91 -12.75 -16.21 -2.16
CA THR A 91 -12.42 -14.82 -2.44
C THR A 91 -10.90 -14.61 -2.51
N VAL A 92 -10.52 -13.61 -3.27
CA VAL A 92 -9.21 -12.95 -3.20
C VAL A 92 -9.47 -11.48 -2.92
N THR A 93 -8.87 -10.93 -1.87
CA THR A 93 -9.32 -9.68 -1.28
C THR A 93 -8.21 -8.65 -1.20
N THR A 94 -8.56 -7.40 -1.45
CA THR A 94 -7.74 -6.24 -1.12
C THR A 94 -8.53 -5.24 -0.30
N GLY A 95 -7.89 -4.58 0.66
CA GLY A 95 -8.48 -3.50 1.45
C GLY A 95 -8.01 -2.13 0.98
N HIS A 96 -8.88 -1.13 1.07
CA HIS A 96 -8.49 0.26 0.83
C HIS A 96 -9.39 1.21 1.63
N GLN A 97 -8.80 2.33 2.07
CA GLN A 97 -9.53 3.43 2.68
C GLN A 97 -10.44 4.13 1.65
N LEU A 98 -11.41 4.92 2.12
CA LEU A 98 -12.35 5.64 1.29
C LEU A 98 -11.76 6.96 0.78
N ASN A 99 -10.57 6.89 0.19
CA ASN A 99 -9.88 8.07 -0.31
C ASN A 99 -10.72 8.82 -1.34
N LEU A 100 -10.77 10.13 -1.19
CA LEU A 100 -11.48 11.00 -2.11
C LEU A 100 -11.03 10.74 -3.55
N PHE A 101 -11.97 10.48 -4.43
CA PHE A 101 -11.78 10.17 -5.84
C PHE A 101 -10.71 9.09 -6.09
N THR A 102 -10.78 7.98 -5.34
CA THR A 102 -9.83 6.85 -5.30
C THR A 102 -8.46 7.15 -4.66
N GLY A 103 -8.13 8.41 -4.38
CA GLY A 103 -6.80 8.78 -3.93
C GLY A 103 -5.72 8.48 -4.97
N PRO A 104 -4.56 7.95 -4.57
CA PRO A 104 -3.46 7.64 -5.47
C PRO A 104 -3.70 6.44 -6.40
N LEU A 105 -2.93 6.36 -7.48
CA LEU A 105 -2.99 5.31 -8.51
C LEU A 105 -2.97 3.87 -7.96
N TYR A 106 -2.33 3.63 -6.83
CA TYR A 106 -2.23 2.27 -6.27
C TYR A 106 -3.59 1.66 -5.90
N PHE A 107 -4.65 2.46 -5.77
CA PHE A 107 -6.02 1.95 -5.66
C PHE A 107 -6.37 1.07 -6.87
N LEU A 108 -6.15 1.60 -8.08
CA LEU A 108 -6.41 0.84 -9.31
C LEU A 108 -5.57 -0.44 -9.33
N TYR A 109 -4.29 -0.34 -8.95
CA TYR A 109 -3.38 -1.48 -8.98
C TYR A 109 -3.80 -2.58 -8.00
N LYS A 110 -4.27 -2.23 -6.80
CA LYS A 110 -4.85 -3.17 -5.83
C LYS A 110 -6.03 -3.94 -6.43
N ILE A 111 -6.99 -3.21 -7.00
CA ILE A 111 -8.21 -3.78 -7.56
C ILE A 111 -7.90 -4.68 -8.76
N ILE A 112 -7.05 -4.19 -9.69
CA ILE A 112 -6.67 -4.95 -10.88
C ILE A 112 -5.87 -6.21 -10.49
N SER A 113 -4.99 -6.13 -9.47
CA SER A 113 -4.27 -7.29 -8.97
C SER A 113 -5.20 -8.41 -8.50
N VAL A 114 -6.24 -8.11 -7.70
CA VAL A 114 -7.18 -9.15 -7.24
C VAL A 114 -8.06 -9.68 -8.37
N ILE A 115 -8.46 -8.85 -9.33
CA ILE A 115 -9.24 -9.29 -10.48
C ILE A 115 -8.41 -10.22 -11.37
N ASN A 116 -7.16 -9.86 -11.67
CA ASN A 116 -6.27 -10.69 -12.48
C ASN A 116 -5.90 -11.98 -11.75
N LEU A 117 -5.64 -11.92 -10.43
CA LEU A 117 -5.39 -13.11 -9.63
C LEU A 117 -6.60 -14.09 -9.68
N ALA A 118 -7.82 -13.57 -9.53
CA ALA A 118 -9.02 -14.41 -9.65
C ALA A 118 -9.13 -15.11 -11.02
N LYS A 119 -8.75 -14.41 -12.11
CA LYS A 119 -8.69 -15.00 -13.47
C LYS A 119 -7.62 -16.10 -13.59
N GLU A 120 -6.41 -15.85 -13.09
CA GLU A 120 -5.32 -16.83 -13.11
C GLU A 120 -5.70 -18.08 -12.32
N LEU A 121 -6.28 -17.90 -11.13
CA LEU A 121 -6.76 -19.02 -10.30
C LEU A 121 -7.87 -19.80 -10.99
N LYS A 122 -8.84 -19.13 -11.65
CA LYS A 122 -9.90 -19.81 -12.40
C LYS A 122 -9.36 -20.62 -13.57
N ALA A 123 -8.34 -20.13 -14.24
CA ALA A 123 -7.68 -20.87 -15.32
C ALA A 123 -6.96 -22.12 -14.79
N LYS A 124 -6.32 -22.03 -13.63
CA LYS A 124 -5.59 -23.16 -13.01
C LYS A 124 -6.51 -24.17 -12.33
N TYR A 125 -7.58 -23.69 -11.67
CA TYR A 125 -8.53 -24.48 -10.88
C TYR A 125 -9.96 -24.33 -11.41
N PRO A 126 -10.30 -24.89 -12.58
CA PRO A 126 -11.55 -24.61 -13.30
C PRO A 126 -12.80 -25.06 -12.56
N ASN A 127 -12.70 -26.01 -11.61
CA ASN A 127 -13.83 -26.50 -10.81
C ASN A 127 -14.20 -25.57 -9.64
N GLU A 128 -13.31 -24.64 -9.29
CA GLU A 128 -13.52 -23.66 -8.23
C GLU A 128 -13.92 -22.29 -8.81
N ASN A 129 -14.59 -21.47 -8.02
CA ASN A 129 -14.89 -20.09 -8.37
C ASN A 129 -14.07 -19.14 -7.51
N PHE A 130 -13.62 -18.04 -8.11
CA PHE A 130 -12.82 -17.05 -7.43
C PHE A 130 -13.44 -15.67 -7.64
N VAL A 131 -13.79 -15.03 -6.53
CA VAL A 131 -14.45 -13.73 -6.49
C VAL A 131 -13.43 -12.67 -6.05
N PRO A 132 -13.12 -11.68 -6.90
CA PRO A 132 -12.30 -10.55 -6.49
C PRO A 132 -13.11 -9.63 -5.58
N VAL A 133 -12.54 -9.30 -4.41
CA VAL A 133 -13.22 -8.48 -3.39
C VAL A 133 -12.42 -7.23 -3.05
N TYR A 134 -13.10 -6.10 -3.04
CA TYR A 134 -12.63 -4.87 -2.44
C TYR A 134 -13.31 -4.67 -1.07
N TRP A 135 -12.50 -4.72 -0.01
CA TRP A 135 -12.89 -4.38 1.35
C TRP A 135 -12.79 -2.87 1.54
N MET A 136 -13.90 -2.19 1.70
CA MET A 136 -13.94 -0.77 2.05
C MET A 136 -13.64 -0.60 3.55
N ALA A 137 -12.69 0.27 3.89
CA ALA A 137 -12.36 0.58 5.28
C ALA A 137 -13.31 1.66 5.84
N THR A 138 -14.62 1.38 5.82
CA THR A 138 -15.70 2.31 6.20
C THR A 138 -15.68 2.70 7.66
N GLU A 139 -15.21 1.80 8.52
CA GLU A 139 -15.11 2.01 9.96
C GLU A 139 -13.89 2.84 10.39
N ASP A 140 -12.98 3.18 9.46
CA ASP A 140 -11.83 4.03 9.78
C ASP A 140 -12.29 5.45 10.18
N HIS A 141 -11.44 6.19 10.89
CA HIS A 141 -11.74 7.54 11.38
C HIS A 141 -10.67 8.58 11.00
N ASP A 142 -9.61 8.16 10.30
CA ASP A 142 -8.56 9.07 9.86
C ASP A 142 -8.98 9.81 8.59
N PHE A 143 -9.73 10.89 8.80
CA PHE A 143 -10.24 11.70 7.70
C PHE A 143 -9.13 12.45 6.96
N GLU A 144 -8.05 12.84 7.65
CA GLU A 144 -6.96 13.60 7.04
C GLU A 144 -6.20 12.78 5.99
N GLU A 145 -6.14 11.46 6.15
CA GLU A 145 -5.54 10.57 5.17
C GLU A 145 -6.35 10.44 3.88
N ILE A 146 -7.68 10.61 3.96
CA ILE A 146 -8.58 10.30 2.84
C ILE A 146 -9.19 11.53 2.16
N ASN A 147 -9.08 12.72 2.76
CA ASN A 147 -9.82 13.91 2.38
C ASN A 147 -9.29 14.62 1.12
N HIS A 148 -8.32 14.06 0.43
CA HIS A 148 -7.68 14.74 -0.71
C HIS A 148 -7.20 13.78 -1.79
N PHE A 149 -6.95 14.33 -2.97
CA PHE A 149 -6.22 13.68 -4.07
C PHE A 149 -5.36 14.70 -4.83
N VAL A 150 -4.35 14.19 -5.57
CA VAL A 150 -3.43 15.05 -6.32
C VAL A 150 -3.73 14.94 -7.82
N PHE A 151 -4.10 16.07 -8.41
CA PHE A 151 -4.34 16.21 -9.85
C PHE A 151 -3.38 17.23 -10.44
N GLU A 152 -2.52 16.83 -11.39
CA GLU A 152 -1.53 17.70 -12.05
C GLU A 152 -0.77 18.58 -11.04
N GLU A 153 -0.13 17.95 -10.04
CA GLU A 153 0.64 18.60 -8.95
C GLU A 153 -0.19 19.44 -7.96
N LYS A 154 -1.50 19.57 -8.17
CA LYS A 154 -2.40 20.29 -7.26
C LYS A 154 -3.07 19.33 -6.30
N VAL A 155 -3.05 19.68 -5.02
CA VAL A 155 -3.80 18.97 -3.99
C VAL A 155 -5.24 19.52 -3.99
N ILE A 156 -6.19 18.65 -4.31
CA ILE A 156 -7.62 18.95 -4.23
C ILE A 156 -8.14 18.34 -2.94
N CYS A 157 -8.62 19.17 -2.03
CA CYS A 157 -8.89 18.78 -0.66
C CYS A 157 -10.35 19.07 -0.26
N TRP A 158 -10.95 18.12 0.45
CA TRP A 158 -12.25 18.26 1.10
C TRP A 158 -12.06 18.67 2.54
N ASN A 159 -12.32 19.95 2.84
CA ASN A 159 -12.13 20.53 4.17
C ASN A 159 -13.44 20.50 4.94
N ARG A 160 -13.50 19.72 6.01
CA ARG A 160 -14.60 19.67 6.96
C ARG A 160 -14.12 19.14 8.32
N GLU A 161 -14.90 19.38 9.36
CA GLU A 161 -14.75 18.62 10.60
C GLU A 161 -15.27 17.19 10.41
N SER A 162 -14.56 16.23 10.96
CA SER A 162 -14.91 14.82 10.89
C SER A 162 -14.84 14.18 12.27
N LYS A 163 -15.83 13.34 12.57
CA LYS A 163 -15.87 12.51 13.78
C LYS A 163 -16.52 11.16 13.43
N GLY A 164 -16.08 10.13 14.14
CA GLY A 164 -16.60 8.78 13.94
C GLY A 164 -16.15 8.08 12.66
N PRO A 165 -16.85 7.03 12.22
CA PRO A 165 -16.46 6.23 11.06
C PRO A 165 -16.62 7.03 9.76
N VAL A 166 -15.59 7.05 8.93
CA VAL A 166 -15.57 7.85 7.69
C VAL A 166 -16.62 7.41 6.68
N GLY A 167 -16.99 6.12 6.66
CA GLY A 167 -18.02 5.61 5.76
C GLY A 167 -19.39 6.24 5.99
N ARG A 168 -19.70 6.62 7.25
CA ARG A 168 -20.97 7.26 7.64
C ARG A 168 -20.99 8.77 7.42
N LEU A 169 -19.86 9.38 7.02
CA LEU A 169 -19.79 10.82 6.77
C LEU A 169 -20.70 11.21 5.60
N SER A 170 -21.47 12.29 5.78
CA SER A 170 -22.22 12.89 4.69
C SER A 170 -21.29 13.45 3.62
N THR A 171 -21.74 13.48 2.37
CA THR A 171 -21.01 14.06 1.24
C THR A 171 -21.10 15.59 1.15
N GLU A 172 -21.64 16.24 2.17
CA GLU A 172 -21.78 17.70 2.26
C GLU A 172 -20.44 18.43 2.06
N GLY A 173 -20.43 19.44 1.19
CA GLY A 173 -19.25 20.23 0.87
C GLY A 173 -18.42 19.69 -0.29
N LEU A 174 -18.74 18.49 -0.85
CA LEU A 174 -18.08 17.95 -2.03
C LEU A 174 -18.50 18.65 -3.34
N ASP A 175 -19.59 19.38 -3.35
CA ASP A 175 -19.96 20.33 -4.41
C ASP A 175 -18.85 21.38 -4.66
N LYS A 176 -18.30 21.96 -3.60
CA LYS A 176 -17.18 22.91 -3.69
C LYS A 176 -15.88 22.26 -4.20
N VAL A 177 -15.63 21.04 -3.77
CA VAL A 177 -14.49 20.24 -4.28
C VAL A 177 -14.65 19.99 -5.77
N TYR A 178 -15.86 19.65 -6.21
CA TYR A 178 -16.19 19.46 -7.63
C TYR A 178 -15.96 20.72 -8.45
N GLU A 179 -16.41 21.88 -7.98
CA GLU A 179 -16.17 23.18 -8.63
C GLU A 179 -14.66 23.43 -8.86
N VAL A 180 -13.83 23.17 -7.86
CA VAL A 180 -12.38 23.30 -7.98
C VAL A 180 -11.84 22.29 -8.98
N PHE A 181 -12.22 21.01 -8.87
CA PHE A 181 -11.72 19.95 -9.74
C PHE A 181 -12.11 20.18 -11.20
N GLN A 182 -13.37 20.50 -11.50
CA GLN A 182 -13.83 20.76 -12.87
C GLN A 182 -13.12 21.93 -13.54
N SER A 183 -12.67 22.93 -12.78
CA SER A 183 -11.92 24.08 -13.33
C SER A 183 -10.52 23.68 -13.84
N HIS A 184 -9.97 22.55 -13.34
CA HIS A 184 -8.63 22.08 -13.70
C HIS A 184 -8.61 20.96 -14.74
N ILE A 185 -9.64 20.11 -14.75
CA ILE A 185 -9.62 18.92 -15.62
C ILE A 185 -9.71 19.24 -17.12
N GLY A 186 -10.19 20.42 -17.48
CA GLY A 186 -10.28 20.87 -18.87
C GLY A 186 -11.50 20.34 -19.62
N VAL A 187 -11.35 20.13 -20.96
CA VAL A 187 -12.41 19.73 -21.88
C VAL A 187 -12.01 18.47 -22.66
N GLY A 188 -13.01 17.77 -23.20
CA GLY A 188 -12.83 16.54 -23.98
C GLY A 188 -13.71 15.41 -23.44
N SER A 189 -13.89 14.33 -24.21
CA SER A 189 -14.75 13.20 -23.84
C SER A 189 -14.32 12.54 -22.52
N ASN A 190 -13.03 12.28 -22.36
CA ASN A 190 -12.50 11.69 -21.13
C ASN A 190 -12.65 12.63 -19.93
N ALA A 191 -12.39 13.93 -20.12
CA ALA A 191 -12.60 14.94 -19.08
C ALA A 191 -14.09 15.04 -18.67
N THR A 192 -15.01 14.92 -19.62
CA THR A 192 -16.46 14.90 -19.36
C THR A 192 -16.82 13.67 -18.54
N TYR A 193 -16.37 12.48 -18.95
CA TYR A 193 -16.60 11.23 -18.19
C TYR A 193 -16.10 11.33 -16.74
N ILE A 194 -14.90 11.86 -16.52
CA ILE A 194 -14.32 12.00 -15.18
C ILE A 194 -15.16 12.98 -14.32
N LYS A 195 -15.67 14.08 -14.92
CA LYS A 195 -16.57 15.01 -14.23
C LYS A 195 -17.88 14.34 -13.83
N GLU A 196 -18.49 13.62 -14.77
CA GLU A 196 -19.73 12.87 -14.52
C GLU A 196 -19.52 11.78 -13.45
N LEU A 197 -18.37 11.09 -13.48
CA LEU A 197 -18.02 10.08 -12.49
C LEU A 197 -17.92 10.68 -11.09
N PHE A 198 -17.25 11.83 -10.94
CA PHE A 198 -17.17 12.54 -9.66
C PHE A 198 -18.56 13.04 -9.20
N GLU A 199 -19.29 13.72 -10.08
CA GLU A 199 -20.62 14.24 -9.80
C GLU A 199 -21.58 13.14 -9.36
N ASN A 200 -21.65 12.05 -10.12
CA ASN A 200 -22.53 10.93 -9.81
C ASN A 200 -22.15 10.24 -8.51
N ALA A 201 -20.85 10.09 -8.23
CA ALA A 201 -20.40 9.48 -6.98
C ALA A 201 -20.72 10.34 -5.75
N TYR A 202 -20.35 11.61 -5.77
CA TYR A 202 -20.33 12.43 -4.56
C TYR A 202 -21.47 13.43 -4.41
N LEU A 203 -22.13 13.82 -5.51
CA LEU A 203 -23.25 14.78 -5.45
C LEU A 203 -24.62 14.11 -5.54
N LYS A 204 -24.65 12.77 -5.77
CA LYS A 204 -25.91 12.00 -5.86
C LYS A 204 -26.02 10.90 -4.80
N HIS A 205 -25.09 10.84 -3.86
CA HIS A 205 -25.12 9.93 -2.72
C HIS A 205 -24.96 10.73 -1.42
N ASP A 206 -25.61 10.25 -0.37
CA ASP A 206 -25.72 10.99 0.90
C ASP A 206 -24.56 10.70 1.87
N ASN A 207 -23.80 9.60 1.65
CA ASN A 207 -22.69 9.21 2.50
C ASN A 207 -21.49 8.72 1.69
N LEU A 208 -20.32 8.68 2.35
CA LEU A 208 -19.06 8.35 1.69
C LEU A 208 -18.97 6.86 1.31
N THR A 209 -19.62 5.96 2.04
CA THR A 209 -19.69 4.54 1.70
C THR A 209 -20.35 4.32 0.35
N ASP A 210 -21.56 4.88 0.15
CA ASP A 210 -22.30 4.72 -1.10
C ASP A 210 -21.61 5.41 -2.26
N ALA A 211 -21.05 6.60 -2.03
CA ALA A 211 -20.26 7.33 -3.02
C ALA A 211 -19.04 6.52 -3.48
N THR A 212 -18.29 5.92 -2.54
CA THR A 212 -17.11 5.10 -2.86
C THR A 212 -17.50 3.79 -3.53
N ARG A 213 -18.58 3.14 -3.10
CA ARG A 213 -19.13 1.96 -3.75
C ARG A 213 -19.50 2.26 -5.20
N TYR A 214 -20.22 3.37 -5.44
CA TYR A 214 -20.59 3.81 -6.78
C TYR A 214 -19.34 3.97 -7.66
N LEU A 215 -18.35 4.74 -7.18
CA LEU A 215 -17.11 5.02 -7.91
C LEU A 215 -16.35 3.74 -8.29
N ALA A 216 -16.14 2.84 -7.34
CA ALA A 216 -15.44 1.59 -7.60
C ALA A 216 -16.26 0.64 -8.49
N ASN A 217 -17.59 0.62 -8.35
CA ASN A 217 -18.48 -0.16 -9.19
C ASN A 217 -18.45 0.32 -10.65
N GLU A 218 -18.53 1.63 -10.91
CA GLU A 218 -18.44 2.18 -12.28
C GLU A 218 -17.13 1.82 -12.97
N LEU A 219 -16.02 1.81 -12.23
CA LEU A 219 -14.71 1.48 -12.79
C LEU A 219 -14.50 -0.03 -13.04
N PHE A 220 -15.12 -0.91 -12.23
CA PHE A 220 -14.69 -2.30 -12.17
C PHE A 220 -15.81 -3.36 -12.20
N ALA A 221 -17.09 -2.99 -12.19
CA ALA A 221 -18.19 -3.96 -12.18
C ALA A 221 -18.17 -4.91 -13.38
N GLU A 222 -17.82 -4.42 -14.58
CA GLU A 222 -17.71 -5.26 -15.79
C GLU A 222 -16.69 -6.40 -15.63
N TYR A 223 -15.73 -6.23 -14.72
CA TYR A 223 -14.74 -7.26 -14.40
C TYR A 223 -15.20 -8.19 -13.27
N GLY A 224 -16.37 -7.94 -12.67
CA GLY A 224 -16.97 -8.76 -11.63
C GLY A 224 -16.42 -8.49 -10.22
N LEU A 225 -15.94 -7.27 -9.97
CA LEU A 225 -15.51 -6.87 -8.62
C LEU A 225 -16.71 -6.88 -7.67
N VAL A 226 -16.55 -7.48 -6.50
CA VAL A 226 -17.48 -7.37 -5.39
C VAL A 226 -16.90 -6.40 -4.36
N ILE A 227 -17.70 -5.44 -3.93
CA ILE A 227 -17.33 -4.40 -2.97
C ILE A 227 -18.09 -4.68 -1.68
N ILE A 228 -17.36 -4.90 -0.59
CA ILE A 228 -17.94 -5.21 0.72
C ILE A 228 -17.71 -4.07 1.71
N ASP A 229 -18.77 -3.77 2.46
CA ASP A 229 -18.73 -2.94 3.64
C ASP A 229 -18.75 -3.82 4.89
N GLY A 230 -17.71 -3.72 5.72
CA GLY A 230 -17.64 -4.45 6.98
C GLY A 230 -18.48 -3.83 8.11
N ASP A 231 -18.94 -2.57 7.96
CA ASP A 231 -19.83 -1.92 8.92
C ASP A 231 -21.29 -2.37 8.73
N ASP A 232 -21.50 -3.67 8.89
CA ASP A 232 -22.77 -4.37 8.68
C ASP A 232 -23.10 -5.22 9.89
N ALA A 233 -24.30 -5.04 10.47
CA ALA A 233 -24.71 -5.70 11.70
C ALA A 233 -24.73 -7.23 11.58
N GLU A 234 -25.20 -7.78 10.45
CA GLU A 234 -25.28 -9.23 10.27
C GLU A 234 -23.90 -9.87 10.10
N LEU A 235 -22.97 -9.17 9.42
CA LEU A 235 -21.59 -9.63 9.32
C LEU A 235 -20.87 -9.54 10.67
N LYS A 236 -21.09 -8.49 11.46
CA LYS A 236 -20.51 -8.34 12.80
C LYS A 236 -21.03 -9.36 13.82
N LYS A 237 -22.25 -9.86 13.65
CA LYS A 237 -22.76 -11.00 14.46
C LYS A 237 -21.89 -12.24 14.29
N LEU A 238 -21.39 -12.51 13.10
CA LEU A 238 -20.46 -13.63 12.87
C LEU A 238 -19.14 -13.44 13.60
N PHE A 239 -18.72 -12.19 13.81
CA PHE A 239 -17.48 -11.85 14.50
C PHE A 239 -17.65 -11.68 16.02
N ALA A 240 -18.87 -11.59 16.55
CA ALA A 240 -19.15 -11.38 17.96
C ALA A 240 -18.46 -12.38 18.91
N PRO A 241 -18.30 -13.67 18.62
CA PRO A 241 -17.54 -14.60 19.47
C PRO A 241 -16.08 -14.19 19.66
N HIS A 242 -15.44 -13.62 18.63
CA HIS A 242 -14.06 -13.17 18.65
C HIS A 242 -13.91 -11.83 19.39
N ILE A 243 -14.90 -10.95 19.26
CA ILE A 243 -14.99 -9.71 20.06
C ILE A 243 -15.10 -10.05 21.54
N LYS A 244 -15.96 -11.02 21.88
CA LYS A 244 -16.14 -11.50 23.26
C LYS A 244 -14.86 -12.06 23.86
N GLU A 245 -14.09 -12.83 23.08
CA GLU A 245 -12.78 -13.36 23.49
C GLU A 245 -11.81 -12.21 23.81
N GLU A 246 -11.72 -11.20 22.95
CA GLU A 246 -10.86 -10.06 23.15
C GLU A 246 -11.27 -9.23 24.39
N LEU A 247 -12.56 -8.95 24.56
CA LEU A 247 -13.08 -8.22 25.71
C LEU A 247 -12.76 -8.92 27.04
N LEU A 248 -12.91 -10.26 27.08
CA LEU A 248 -12.77 -11.02 28.32
C LEU A 248 -11.32 -11.38 28.67
N HIS A 249 -10.46 -11.61 27.67
CA HIS A 249 -9.17 -12.23 27.86
C HIS A 249 -7.99 -11.37 27.37
N GLN A 250 -8.28 -10.29 26.60
CA GLN A 250 -7.25 -9.40 26.04
C GLN A 250 -6.13 -10.21 25.38
N SER A 251 -6.56 -11.19 24.55
CA SER A 251 -5.66 -12.24 24.08
C SER A 251 -4.79 -11.80 22.91
N ALA A 252 -5.25 -10.85 22.10
CA ALA A 252 -4.55 -10.45 20.88
C ALA A 252 -3.15 -9.86 21.16
N ILE A 253 -2.98 -9.04 22.22
CA ILE A 253 -1.69 -8.45 22.57
C ILE A 253 -0.62 -9.52 22.81
N LYS A 254 -0.95 -10.55 23.59
CA LYS A 254 -0.02 -11.64 23.93
C LYS A 254 0.40 -12.45 22.70
N GLU A 255 -0.54 -12.63 21.77
CA GLU A 255 -0.28 -13.40 20.55
C GLU A 255 0.56 -12.60 19.55
N VAL A 256 0.32 -11.29 19.38
CA VAL A 256 1.13 -10.42 18.54
C VAL A 256 2.57 -10.33 19.05
N GLU A 257 2.77 -10.17 20.36
CA GLU A 257 4.10 -10.08 20.96
C GLU A 257 4.98 -11.30 20.69
N LYS A 258 4.39 -12.49 20.47
CA LYS A 258 5.15 -13.71 20.09
C LYS A 258 5.88 -13.58 18.75
N SER A 259 5.45 -12.68 17.86
CA SER A 259 6.12 -12.43 16.58
C SER A 259 7.32 -11.49 16.70
N TYR A 260 7.43 -10.72 17.79
CA TYR A 260 8.42 -9.66 17.91
C TYR A 260 9.86 -10.16 17.98
N ASP A 261 10.11 -11.32 18.59
CA ASP A 261 11.45 -11.91 18.64
C ASP A 261 12.00 -12.14 17.22
N THR A 262 11.14 -12.66 16.33
CA THR A 262 11.50 -12.88 14.92
C THR A 262 11.66 -11.56 14.16
N LEU A 263 10.82 -10.59 14.47
CA LEU A 263 10.79 -9.29 13.80
C LEU A 263 11.74 -8.25 14.41
N SER A 264 12.57 -8.63 15.39
CA SER A 264 13.46 -7.72 16.13
C SER A 264 14.46 -6.94 15.27
N GLU A 265 14.82 -7.47 14.08
CA GLU A 265 15.68 -6.78 13.11
C GLU A 265 14.92 -5.90 12.12
N TYR A 266 13.58 -5.88 12.20
CA TYR A 266 12.70 -5.14 11.31
C TYR A 266 11.92 -4.07 12.06
N PHE A 267 11.33 -3.16 11.32
CA PHE A 267 10.43 -2.17 11.89
C PHE A 267 9.08 -2.82 12.20
N ILE A 268 8.65 -2.76 13.47
CA ILE A 268 7.33 -3.19 13.92
C ILE A 268 6.30 -2.19 13.42
N GLN A 269 5.37 -2.66 12.60
CA GLN A 269 4.42 -1.80 11.89
C GLN A 269 3.25 -1.37 12.76
N VAL A 270 2.79 -2.24 13.68
CA VAL A 270 1.65 -1.97 14.55
C VAL A 270 1.94 -2.40 15.99
N ASN A 271 1.36 -1.68 16.93
CA ASN A 271 1.49 -1.99 18.36
C ASN A 271 0.10 -2.33 18.91
N PRO A 272 -0.12 -3.57 19.40
CA PRO A 272 -1.37 -3.98 20.00
C PRO A 272 -1.66 -3.18 21.28
N ARG A 273 -2.94 -3.14 21.65
CA ARG A 273 -3.43 -2.57 22.89
C ARG A 273 -4.02 -3.68 23.74
N ASP A 274 -4.29 -3.40 25.02
CA ASP A 274 -4.93 -4.36 25.91
C ASP A 274 -6.26 -4.85 25.30
N ILE A 275 -7.07 -3.93 24.80
CA ILE A 275 -8.28 -4.22 24.01
C ILE A 275 -8.13 -3.61 22.61
N ASN A 276 -8.21 -4.44 21.60
CA ASN A 276 -8.01 -4.07 20.19
C ASN A 276 -9.33 -3.76 19.47
N LEU A 277 -10.24 -3.11 20.19
CA LEU A 277 -11.58 -2.75 19.74
C LEU A 277 -11.89 -1.29 19.96
N PHE A 278 -12.72 -0.75 19.09
CA PHE A 278 -13.38 0.55 19.24
C PHE A 278 -14.87 0.35 19.46
N TYR A 279 -15.48 1.27 20.18
CA TYR A 279 -16.91 1.44 20.21
C TYR A 279 -17.31 2.49 19.19
N ILE A 280 -18.25 2.15 18.30
CA ILE A 280 -18.65 3.04 17.21
C ILE A 280 -20.15 3.35 17.24
N GLN A 281 -20.48 4.60 16.97
CA GLN A 281 -21.82 5.11 16.68
C GLN A 281 -21.70 6.22 15.64
N ASP A 282 -22.80 6.81 15.21
CA ASP A 282 -22.73 7.99 14.38
C ASP A 282 -21.93 9.08 15.10
N ASN A 283 -20.92 9.64 14.41
CA ASN A 283 -20.00 10.63 14.94
C ASN A 283 -19.13 10.18 16.14
N LEU A 284 -19.03 8.89 16.42
CA LEU A 284 -18.21 8.34 17.49
C LEU A 284 -17.41 7.12 17.00
N ARG A 285 -16.11 7.13 17.18
CA ARG A 285 -15.23 5.95 17.11
C ARG A 285 -14.11 6.11 18.12
N GLU A 286 -14.31 5.53 19.30
CA GLU A 286 -13.37 5.64 20.42
C GLU A 286 -13.00 4.27 20.97
N ARG A 287 -11.77 4.15 21.47
CA ARG A 287 -11.24 2.88 22.00
C ARG A 287 -12.02 2.42 23.22
N ILE A 288 -12.23 1.11 23.31
CA ILE A 288 -12.67 0.45 24.53
C ILE A 288 -11.43 0.20 25.38
N ILE A 289 -11.45 0.63 26.63
CA ILE A 289 -10.41 0.39 27.64
C ILE A 289 -11.03 -0.29 28.87
N TYR A 290 -10.24 -1.07 29.61
CA TYR A 290 -10.69 -1.75 30.82
C TYR A 290 -9.85 -1.27 32.02
N GLU A 291 -10.49 -0.54 32.92
CA GLU A 291 -9.85 0.04 34.11
C GLU A 291 -10.85 -0.02 35.29
N ASP A 292 -10.35 -0.27 36.50
CA ASP A 292 -11.14 -0.31 37.73
C ASP A 292 -12.35 -1.28 37.65
N GLU A 293 -12.17 -2.43 36.98
CA GLU A 293 -13.19 -3.46 36.76
C GLU A 293 -14.37 -2.99 35.87
N VAL A 294 -14.19 -1.89 35.12
CA VAL A 294 -15.22 -1.29 34.25
C VAL A 294 -14.65 -1.10 32.83
N TYR A 295 -15.46 -1.39 31.82
CA TYR A 295 -15.16 -1.02 30.45
C TYR A 295 -15.57 0.43 30.22
N LYS A 296 -14.67 1.23 29.69
CA LYS A 296 -14.89 2.64 29.39
C LYS A 296 -14.69 2.86 27.89
N VAL A 297 -15.54 3.68 27.29
CA VAL A 297 -15.31 4.21 25.93
C VAL A 297 -14.49 5.48 26.09
N ASN A 298 -13.25 5.44 25.65
CA ASN A 298 -12.28 6.52 25.87
C ASN A 298 -12.83 7.87 25.39
N ASN A 299 -12.44 8.97 26.07
CA ASN A 299 -12.89 10.32 25.77
C ASN A 299 -14.42 10.55 25.80
N THR A 300 -15.17 9.64 26.43
CA THR A 300 -16.63 9.76 26.60
C THR A 300 -17.06 9.47 28.04
N SER A 301 -18.35 9.63 28.33
CA SER A 301 -18.96 9.21 29.59
C SER A 301 -19.56 7.78 29.54
N ILE A 302 -19.41 7.07 28.41
CA ILE A 302 -19.98 5.74 28.23
C ILE A 302 -19.14 4.71 28.99
N THR A 303 -19.80 3.96 29.88
CA THR A 303 -19.17 2.91 30.68
C THR A 303 -20.06 1.69 30.75
N PHE A 304 -19.46 0.50 30.86
CA PHE A 304 -20.18 -0.76 30.97
C PHE A 304 -19.57 -1.62 32.07
N THR A 305 -20.42 -2.30 32.85
CA THR A 305 -19.97 -3.48 33.59
C THR A 305 -19.65 -4.62 32.60
N LYS A 306 -19.04 -5.70 33.11
CA LYS A 306 -18.77 -6.90 32.29
C LYS A 306 -20.02 -7.48 31.67
N GLU A 307 -21.10 -7.58 32.44
CA GLU A 307 -22.39 -8.12 31.98
C GLU A 307 -23.03 -7.16 30.96
N ALA A 308 -22.96 -5.84 31.22
CA ALA A 308 -23.56 -4.84 30.34
C ALA A 308 -22.87 -4.81 28.97
N ILE A 309 -21.53 -4.87 28.89
CA ILE A 309 -20.83 -4.85 27.59
C ILE A 309 -21.09 -6.12 26.77
N LEU A 310 -21.25 -7.28 27.43
CA LEU A 310 -21.60 -8.52 26.75
C LEU A 310 -23.04 -8.50 26.23
N THR A 311 -23.96 -7.90 26.98
CA THR A 311 -25.34 -7.69 26.54
C THR A 311 -25.39 -6.69 25.39
N GLU A 312 -24.58 -5.62 25.43
CA GLU A 312 -24.43 -4.68 24.33
C GLU A 312 -23.90 -5.35 23.07
N LEU A 313 -22.87 -6.19 23.20
CA LEU A 313 -22.33 -6.97 22.08
C LEU A 313 -23.36 -7.92 21.45
N GLU A 314 -24.20 -8.55 22.27
CA GLU A 314 -25.23 -9.47 21.80
C GLU A 314 -26.35 -8.74 21.04
N ASN A 315 -26.78 -7.57 21.55
CA ASN A 315 -27.87 -6.81 20.97
C ASN A 315 -27.45 -5.85 19.86
N HIS A 316 -26.24 -5.30 19.95
CA HIS A 316 -25.69 -4.24 19.09
C HIS A 316 -24.26 -4.55 18.64
N PRO A 317 -24.02 -5.69 17.95
CA PRO A 317 -22.67 -6.04 17.45
C PRO A 317 -22.11 -4.97 16.50
N GLU A 318 -22.98 -4.22 15.83
CA GLU A 318 -22.60 -3.09 14.95
C GLU A 318 -21.88 -1.95 15.68
N CYS A 319 -22.01 -1.87 17.00
CA CYS A 319 -21.33 -0.87 17.82
C CYS A 319 -19.87 -1.25 18.14
N PHE A 320 -19.41 -2.42 17.75
CA PHE A 320 -18.03 -2.87 18.00
C PHE A 320 -17.23 -2.91 16.70
N SER A 321 -16.11 -2.21 16.67
CA SER A 321 -15.24 -2.12 15.50
C SER A 321 -13.84 -2.61 15.82
N PRO A 322 -13.30 -3.59 15.06
CA PRO A 322 -11.92 -4.03 15.26
C PRO A 322 -10.93 -2.94 14.82
N ASN A 323 -9.81 -2.83 15.54
CA ASN A 323 -8.67 -2.01 15.12
C ASN A 323 -7.84 -2.74 14.03
N VAL A 324 -6.68 -2.19 13.67
CA VAL A 324 -5.76 -2.76 12.68
C VAL A 324 -5.30 -4.19 13.00
N ILE A 325 -5.29 -4.60 14.28
CA ILE A 325 -4.92 -5.96 14.73
C ILE A 325 -6.03 -6.97 14.44
N LEU A 326 -7.27 -6.64 14.75
CA LEU A 326 -8.40 -7.58 14.65
C LEU A 326 -9.20 -7.43 13.35
N ARG A 327 -9.07 -6.33 12.60
CA ARG A 327 -9.73 -6.17 11.30
C ARG A 327 -9.36 -7.28 10.30
N PRO A 328 -8.09 -7.70 10.18
CA PRO A 328 -7.73 -8.84 9.36
C PRO A 328 -8.45 -10.13 9.76
N LEU A 329 -8.53 -10.40 11.06
CA LEU A 329 -9.27 -11.56 11.57
C LEU A 329 -10.76 -11.48 11.22
N TYR A 330 -11.39 -10.31 11.40
CA TYR A 330 -12.79 -10.09 11.03
C TYR A 330 -13.04 -10.39 9.54
N GLN A 331 -12.18 -9.90 8.66
CA GLN A 331 -12.24 -10.18 7.23
C GLN A 331 -12.24 -11.70 6.95
N GLU A 332 -11.34 -12.44 7.58
CA GLU A 332 -11.18 -13.88 7.33
C GLU A 332 -12.27 -14.75 8.00
N VAL A 333 -12.96 -14.23 9.01
CA VAL A 333 -14.15 -14.86 9.60
C VAL A 333 -15.34 -14.79 8.65
N ILE A 334 -15.54 -13.66 7.97
CA ILE A 334 -16.73 -13.47 7.12
C ILE A 334 -16.50 -13.84 5.65
N LEU A 335 -15.25 -13.85 5.16
CA LEU A 335 -14.92 -14.17 3.77
C LEU A 335 -14.25 -15.56 3.66
N PRO A 336 -14.65 -16.41 2.70
CA PRO A 336 -13.90 -17.61 2.34
C PRO A 336 -12.63 -17.23 1.57
N ASN A 337 -11.78 -16.39 2.19
CA ASN A 337 -10.68 -15.73 1.54
C ASN A 337 -9.43 -16.62 1.49
N LEU A 338 -8.77 -16.66 0.32
CA LEU A 338 -7.54 -17.41 0.11
C LEU A 338 -6.31 -16.52 0.23
N CYS A 339 -6.45 -15.26 -0.22
CA CYS A 339 -5.31 -14.38 -0.38
C CYS A 339 -5.70 -12.93 -0.10
N TYR A 340 -4.90 -12.27 0.73
CA TYR A 340 -4.95 -10.83 0.92
C TYR A 340 -3.87 -10.17 0.06
N THR A 341 -4.30 -9.28 -0.83
CA THR A 341 -3.40 -8.50 -1.69
C THR A 341 -3.26 -7.09 -1.14
N GLY A 342 -2.08 -6.74 -0.66
CA GLY A 342 -1.82 -5.47 0.02
C GLY A 342 -0.55 -4.77 -0.42
N GLY A 343 -0.35 -3.54 0.04
CA GLY A 343 0.92 -2.82 -0.05
C GLY A 343 1.94 -3.33 0.97
N GLY A 344 3.22 -2.96 0.80
CA GLY A 344 4.28 -3.46 1.68
C GLY A 344 4.07 -3.18 3.18
N GLY A 345 3.53 -1.99 3.54
CA GLY A 345 3.20 -1.69 4.94
C GLY A 345 2.03 -2.53 5.48
N GLU A 346 1.05 -2.84 4.60
CA GLU A 346 -0.06 -3.70 4.99
C GLU A 346 0.42 -5.14 5.24
N LEU A 347 1.20 -5.71 4.32
CA LEU A 347 1.74 -7.06 4.52
C LEU A 347 2.68 -7.13 5.72
N ALA A 348 3.39 -6.04 6.02
CA ALA A 348 4.26 -5.99 7.19
C ALA A 348 3.48 -6.22 8.49
N TYR A 349 2.36 -5.51 8.72
CA TYR A 349 1.57 -5.78 9.93
C TYR A 349 0.81 -7.12 9.87
N TRP A 350 0.40 -7.61 8.70
CA TRP A 350 -0.19 -8.95 8.61
C TRP A 350 0.78 -10.03 9.09
N LEU A 351 2.08 -9.91 8.79
CA LEU A 351 3.11 -10.86 9.28
C LEU A 351 3.22 -10.88 10.82
N GLU A 352 2.74 -9.85 11.51
CA GLU A 352 2.71 -9.81 12.97
C GLU A 352 1.52 -10.61 13.56
N LEU A 353 0.52 -10.98 12.75
CA LEU A 353 -0.79 -11.45 13.23
C LEU A 353 -0.99 -12.98 13.18
N ASN A 354 -0.07 -13.75 12.62
CA ASN A 354 -0.25 -15.19 12.41
C ASN A 354 -0.72 -15.92 13.69
N LYS A 355 -0.15 -15.59 14.87
CA LYS A 355 -0.50 -16.21 16.13
C LYS A 355 -1.89 -15.83 16.66
N VAL A 356 -2.40 -14.67 16.30
CA VAL A 356 -3.79 -14.28 16.59
C VAL A 356 -4.75 -15.19 15.83
N PHE A 357 -4.45 -15.51 14.59
CA PHE A 357 -5.25 -16.43 13.76
C PHE A 357 -5.20 -17.87 14.31
N ASP A 358 -4.02 -18.33 14.75
CA ASP A 358 -3.87 -19.65 15.39
C ASP A 358 -4.77 -19.76 16.63
N LEU A 359 -4.78 -18.73 17.49
CA LEU A 359 -5.62 -18.68 18.70
C LEU A 359 -7.11 -18.85 18.35
N HIS A 360 -7.57 -18.13 17.34
CA HIS A 360 -8.97 -18.13 16.91
C HIS A 360 -9.32 -19.29 15.96
N LYS A 361 -8.34 -20.12 15.58
CA LYS A 361 -8.50 -21.26 14.67
C LYS A 361 -9.04 -20.85 13.29
N ILE A 362 -8.69 -19.66 12.83
CA ILE A 362 -9.05 -19.15 11.52
C ILE A 362 -7.87 -19.35 10.57
N THR A 363 -8.10 -19.88 9.38
CA THR A 363 -7.06 -20.09 8.37
C THR A 363 -6.46 -18.75 7.96
N PHE A 364 -5.15 -18.59 8.18
CA PHE A 364 -4.41 -17.39 7.77
C PHE A 364 -4.32 -17.34 6.24
N PRO A 365 -4.64 -16.20 5.59
CA PRO A 365 -4.60 -16.11 4.14
C PRO A 365 -3.17 -16.03 3.62
N MET A 366 -2.99 -16.35 2.34
CA MET A 366 -1.75 -16.01 1.64
C MET A 366 -1.60 -14.49 1.57
N LEU A 367 -0.37 -14.00 1.70
CA LEU A 367 -0.07 -12.57 1.62
C LEU A 367 0.58 -12.25 0.28
N LEU A 368 -0.10 -11.51 -0.57
CA LEU A 368 0.41 -11.13 -1.89
C LEU A 368 0.73 -9.63 -1.94
N LEU A 369 1.97 -9.29 -2.26
CA LEU A 369 2.29 -7.90 -2.55
C LEU A 369 1.60 -7.49 -3.87
N ARG A 370 0.77 -6.44 -3.80
CA ARG A 370 0.09 -5.92 -4.99
C ARG A 370 1.09 -5.51 -6.07
N ASN A 371 0.68 -5.52 -7.32
CA ASN A 371 1.50 -4.92 -8.37
C ASN A 371 1.85 -3.47 -8.03
N SER A 372 3.09 -3.12 -8.25
CA SER A 372 3.60 -1.75 -8.18
C SER A 372 4.00 -1.32 -9.57
N VAL A 373 3.59 -0.12 -9.97
CA VAL A 373 3.64 0.28 -11.38
C VAL A 373 4.17 1.70 -11.52
N LEU A 374 5.06 1.90 -12.47
CA LEU A 374 5.41 3.20 -13.02
C LEU A 374 4.74 3.35 -14.39
N LEU A 375 3.87 4.34 -14.53
CA LEU A 375 3.33 4.73 -15.82
C LEU A 375 4.29 5.68 -16.52
N ALA A 376 4.62 5.39 -17.76
CA ALA A 376 5.43 6.27 -18.60
C ALA A 376 4.76 6.50 -19.95
N THR A 377 4.88 7.70 -20.47
CA THR A 377 4.41 8.02 -21.82
C THR A 377 5.48 7.67 -22.85
N SER A 378 5.07 7.35 -24.08
CA SER A 378 6.00 7.13 -25.19
C SER A 378 6.97 8.30 -25.39
N LYS A 379 6.52 9.54 -25.14
CA LYS A 379 7.40 10.73 -25.18
C LYS A 379 8.49 10.74 -24.10
N GLN A 380 8.18 10.24 -22.90
CA GLN A 380 9.17 10.11 -21.82
C GLN A 380 10.20 9.04 -22.15
N VAL A 381 9.78 7.92 -22.75
CA VAL A 381 10.70 6.87 -23.23
C VAL A 381 11.64 7.43 -24.30
N GLU A 382 11.12 8.19 -25.29
CA GLU A 382 11.98 8.85 -26.28
C GLU A 382 12.99 9.85 -25.66
N LYS A 383 12.58 10.55 -24.59
CA LYS A 383 13.51 11.43 -23.84
C LYS A 383 14.60 10.60 -23.14
N MET A 384 14.23 9.44 -22.55
CA MET A 384 15.19 8.51 -21.94
C MET A 384 16.21 8.02 -22.95
N ASP A 385 15.76 7.56 -24.12
CA ASP A 385 16.64 7.07 -25.21
C ASP A 385 17.63 8.15 -25.68
N LYS A 386 17.15 9.39 -25.88
CA LYS A 386 18.01 10.52 -26.26
C LYS A 386 19.03 10.91 -25.21
N LEU A 387 18.78 10.60 -23.95
CA LEU A 387 19.65 10.89 -22.80
C LEU A 387 20.48 9.67 -22.37
N GLU A 388 20.37 8.57 -23.11
CA GLU A 388 21.07 7.30 -22.82
C GLU A 388 20.79 6.79 -21.39
N LEU A 389 19.49 6.84 -20.98
CA LEU A 389 19.03 6.42 -19.66
C LEU A 389 18.35 5.05 -19.72
N SER A 390 18.68 4.20 -18.78
CA SER A 390 17.94 2.96 -18.51
C SER A 390 16.89 3.16 -17.40
N TRP A 391 15.91 2.27 -17.32
CA TRP A 391 14.97 2.27 -16.18
C TRP A 391 15.71 2.11 -14.85
N LYS A 392 16.77 1.34 -14.80
CA LYS A 392 17.60 1.19 -13.60
C LYS A 392 18.18 2.54 -13.15
N ASP A 393 18.60 3.38 -14.10
CA ASP A 393 19.08 4.72 -13.79
C ASP A 393 17.97 5.58 -13.17
N MET A 394 16.74 5.50 -13.71
CA MET A 394 15.60 6.28 -13.24
C MET A 394 15.18 5.95 -11.81
N PHE A 395 15.38 4.71 -11.35
CA PHE A 395 15.11 4.31 -9.97
C PHE A 395 16.22 4.68 -8.97
N MET A 396 17.36 5.20 -9.43
CA MET A 396 18.41 5.69 -8.54
C MET A 396 17.95 6.96 -7.78
N LYS A 397 18.48 7.14 -6.56
CA LYS A 397 18.37 8.46 -5.90
C LYS A 397 18.93 9.54 -6.82
N GLN A 398 18.22 10.66 -6.99
CA GLN A 398 18.55 11.71 -7.96
C GLN A 398 20.02 12.19 -7.85
N SER A 399 20.52 12.36 -6.63
CA SER A 399 21.92 12.76 -6.42
C SER A 399 22.92 11.71 -6.92
N HIS A 400 22.59 10.42 -6.81
CA HIS A 400 23.43 9.33 -7.31
C HIS A 400 23.37 9.25 -8.83
N LEU A 401 22.16 9.36 -9.42
CA LEU A 401 21.98 9.41 -10.87
C LEU A 401 22.78 10.56 -11.50
N ILE A 402 22.62 11.78 -10.99
CA ILE A 402 23.35 12.94 -11.48
C ILE A 402 24.88 12.77 -11.36
N ASN A 403 25.36 12.19 -10.26
CA ASN A 403 26.79 11.91 -10.10
C ASN A 403 27.29 10.85 -11.10
N ALA A 404 26.53 9.77 -11.31
CA ALA A 404 26.87 8.71 -12.25
C ALA A 404 26.92 9.25 -13.69
N LYS A 405 25.87 9.98 -14.11
CA LYS A 405 25.80 10.55 -15.47
C LYS A 405 26.81 11.68 -15.69
N THR A 406 27.16 12.46 -14.67
CA THR A 406 28.27 13.41 -14.76
C THR A 406 29.58 12.70 -15.09
N LYS A 407 29.84 11.56 -14.43
CA LYS A 407 31.03 10.74 -14.66
C LYS A 407 31.04 10.13 -16.07
N GLU A 408 29.87 9.67 -16.53
CA GLU A 408 29.70 9.05 -17.85
C GLU A 408 29.87 10.05 -19.01
N PHE A 409 29.34 11.28 -18.87
CA PHE A 409 29.41 12.32 -19.88
C PHE A 409 30.78 13.01 -19.93
N SER A 410 31.57 12.92 -18.86
CA SER A 410 32.86 13.57 -18.78
C SER A 410 33.94 12.77 -19.49
N SER A 411 34.76 13.45 -20.25
CA SER A 411 36.01 12.87 -20.80
C SER A 411 37.17 12.88 -19.79
N ILE A 412 36.95 13.42 -18.59
CA ILE A 412 37.98 13.57 -17.56
C ILE A 412 37.80 12.48 -16.51
N GLN A 413 38.90 11.88 -16.09
CA GLN A 413 38.92 10.92 -15.00
C GLN A 413 38.81 11.66 -13.64
N PHE A 414 37.75 11.38 -12.85
CA PHE A 414 37.50 12.00 -11.53
C PHE A 414 38.28 11.38 -10.38
N ASP A 415 39.21 10.50 -10.69
CA ASP A 415 39.92 9.72 -9.72
C ASP A 415 41.30 10.32 -9.45
N PHE A 416 41.52 10.79 -8.25
CA PHE A 416 42.82 11.28 -7.79
C PHE A 416 43.57 10.19 -6.98
N GLU A 417 43.26 8.92 -7.20
CA GLU A 417 43.89 7.82 -6.47
C GLU A 417 45.39 7.77 -6.69
N GLN A 418 45.85 7.99 -7.91
CA GLN A 418 47.28 8.05 -8.23
C GLN A 418 47.96 9.20 -7.47
N GLN A 419 47.33 10.35 -7.40
CA GLN A 419 47.86 11.52 -6.65
C GLN A 419 47.86 11.26 -5.15
N ARG A 420 46.88 10.53 -4.62
CA ARG A 420 46.83 10.10 -3.22
C ARG A 420 47.99 9.18 -2.90
N GLN A 421 48.21 8.17 -3.72
CA GLN A 421 49.30 7.22 -3.54
C GLN A 421 50.65 7.91 -3.55
N PHE A 422 50.90 8.81 -4.48
CA PHE A 422 52.14 9.62 -4.50
C PHE A 422 52.30 10.46 -3.24
N LEU A 423 51.21 11.06 -2.77
CA LEU A 423 51.24 11.85 -1.55
C LEU A 423 51.52 10.99 -0.30
N GLU A 424 50.91 9.81 -0.22
CA GLU A 424 51.13 8.87 0.86
C GLU A 424 52.57 8.35 0.87
N GLU A 425 53.15 8.03 -0.28
CA GLU A 425 54.57 7.66 -0.37
C GLU A 425 55.51 8.78 0.10
N GLN A 426 55.26 10.03 -0.30
CA GLN A 426 56.04 11.16 0.19
C GLN A 426 55.94 11.30 1.72
N PHE A 427 54.75 11.16 2.29
CA PHE A 427 54.59 11.23 3.74
C PHE A 427 55.18 10.03 4.48
N LYS A 428 55.25 8.85 3.88
CA LYS A 428 55.93 7.70 4.44
C LYS A 428 57.43 7.98 4.66
N THR A 429 58.10 8.61 3.67
CA THR A 429 59.49 9.03 3.80
C THR A 429 59.66 10.08 4.91
N LEU A 430 58.75 11.03 5.04
CA LEU A 430 58.76 12.03 6.12
C LEU A 430 58.51 11.39 7.50
N GLU A 431 57.64 10.39 7.58
CA GLU A 431 57.40 9.62 8.79
C GLU A 431 58.67 8.87 9.24
N GLU A 432 59.42 8.28 8.30
CA GLU A 432 60.71 7.63 8.61
C GLU A 432 61.75 8.61 9.16
N ILE A 433 61.81 9.83 8.65
CA ILE A 433 62.66 10.91 9.16
C ILE A 433 62.14 11.33 10.55
N ALA A 434 60.84 11.48 10.72
CA ALA A 434 60.23 11.87 12.00
C ALA A 434 60.49 10.88 13.12
N LEU A 435 60.55 9.57 12.81
CA LEU A 435 60.90 8.54 13.78
C LEU A 435 62.31 8.65 14.37
N GLN A 436 63.20 9.40 13.68
CA GLN A 436 64.55 9.69 14.14
C GLN A 436 64.63 10.95 15.02
N THR A 437 63.50 11.61 15.24
CA THR A 437 63.38 12.88 16.02
C THR A 437 62.48 12.70 17.23
N ASP A 438 61.91 13.78 17.77
CA ASP A 438 61.01 13.72 18.92
C ASP A 438 59.56 13.45 18.52
N LYS A 439 58.74 13.09 19.51
CA LYS A 439 57.33 12.73 19.31
C LYS A 439 56.47 13.88 18.77
N SER A 440 56.88 15.15 19.00
CA SER A 440 56.11 16.32 18.53
C SER A 440 56.18 16.47 17.03
N PHE A 441 57.35 16.15 16.43
CA PHE A 441 57.50 16.22 14.98
C PHE A 441 56.76 15.11 14.27
N ILE A 442 56.65 13.90 14.84
CA ILE A 442 55.78 12.84 14.33
C ILE A 442 54.33 13.31 14.25
N GLY A 443 53.85 13.95 15.32
CA GLY A 443 52.50 14.54 15.33
C GLY A 443 52.27 15.58 14.26
N ALA A 444 53.27 16.46 13.99
CA ALA A 444 53.22 17.49 12.96
C ALA A 444 53.17 16.88 11.54
N VAL A 445 53.98 15.85 11.25
CA VAL A 445 53.95 15.13 9.95
C VAL A 445 52.61 14.46 9.71
N ASN A 446 52.05 13.76 10.67
CA ASN A 446 50.75 13.10 10.56
C ASN A 446 49.61 14.12 10.34
N ALA A 447 49.62 15.24 11.08
CA ALA A 447 48.62 16.29 10.90
C ALA A 447 48.68 16.91 9.50
N GLN A 448 49.89 17.12 8.97
CA GLN A 448 50.09 17.66 7.63
C GLN A 448 49.67 16.67 6.55
N LYS A 449 49.97 15.38 6.70
CA LYS A 449 49.48 14.27 5.82
C LYS A 449 47.97 14.33 5.68
N VAL A 450 47.25 14.31 6.81
CA VAL A 450 45.78 14.37 6.84
C VAL A 450 45.26 15.65 6.13
N LYS A 451 45.89 16.79 6.38
CA LYS A 451 45.53 18.08 5.73
C LYS A 451 45.68 18.03 4.21
N GLN A 452 46.79 17.45 3.71
CA GLN A 452 47.03 17.34 2.28
C GLN A 452 46.08 16.37 1.59
N LEU A 453 45.81 15.19 2.21
CA LEU A 453 44.82 14.26 1.69
C LEU A 453 43.43 14.90 1.60
N LYS A 454 42.98 15.59 2.66
CA LYS A 454 41.74 16.39 2.62
C LYS A 454 41.77 17.47 1.52
N GLY A 455 42.93 18.02 1.21
CA GLY A 455 43.11 18.97 0.10
C GLY A 455 42.80 18.34 -1.25
N LEU A 456 43.27 17.10 -1.49
CA LEU A 456 42.93 16.34 -2.70
C LEU A 456 41.44 15.99 -2.78
N ASP A 457 40.83 15.60 -1.66
CA ASP A 457 39.37 15.33 -1.59
C ASP A 457 38.58 16.58 -2.01
N ASN A 458 39.00 17.75 -1.53
CA ASN A 458 38.35 19.01 -1.87
C ASN A 458 38.53 19.38 -3.35
N LEU A 459 39.71 19.11 -3.94
CA LEU A 459 39.96 19.34 -5.37
C LEU A 459 39.12 18.39 -6.23
N GLU A 460 39.04 17.12 -5.89
CA GLU A 460 38.19 16.14 -6.58
C GLU A 460 36.71 16.57 -6.54
N LYS A 461 36.23 17.01 -5.37
CA LYS A 461 34.86 17.55 -5.23
C LYS A 461 34.63 18.79 -6.11
N ARG A 462 35.60 19.70 -6.17
CA ARG A 462 35.54 20.91 -7.03
C ARG A 462 35.55 20.55 -8.50
N LEU A 463 36.38 19.59 -8.92
CA LEU A 463 36.39 19.08 -10.29
C LEU A 463 35.04 18.53 -10.70
N ARG A 464 34.44 17.72 -9.84
CA ARG A 464 33.09 17.16 -10.06
C ARG A 464 32.01 18.25 -10.19
N ILE A 465 32.12 19.33 -9.41
CA ILE A 465 31.22 20.50 -9.53
C ILE A 465 31.44 21.23 -10.85
N ALA A 466 32.68 21.39 -11.29
CA ALA A 466 33.01 22.04 -12.58
C ALA A 466 32.45 21.23 -13.76
N GLU A 467 32.62 19.90 -13.75
CA GLU A 467 32.06 19.03 -14.79
C GLU A 467 30.53 18.99 -14.80
N LYS A 468 29.89 19.05 -13.64
CA LYS A 468 28.42 19.22 -13.57
C LYS A 468 27.95 20.49 -14.28
N ARG A 469 28.73 21.59 -14.19
CA ARG A 469 28.41 22.84 -14.91
C ARG A 469 28.58 22.69 -16.40
N ASN A 470 29.64 21.99 -16.86
CA ASN A 470 29.89 21.72 -18.26
C ASN A 470 28.74 20.91 -18.91
N HIS A 471 28.08 20.06 -18.16
CA HIS A 471 26.99 19.21 -18.62
C HIS A 471 25.60 19.63 -18.07
N ALA A 472 25.48 20.90 -17.60
CA ALA A 472 24.29 21.39 -16.89
C ALA A 472 22.99 21.12 -17.64
N ASP A 473 22.91 21.43 -18.94
CA ASP A 473 21.72 21.26 -19.76
C ASP A 473 21.22 19.78 -19.84
N LYS A 474 22.19 18.84 -19.99
CA LYS A 474 21.83 17.41 -20.02
C LYS A 474 21.37 16.93 -18.65
N LEU A 475 22.07 17.32 -17.59
CA LEU A 475 21.75 16.93 -16.21
C LEU A 475 20.43 17.54 -15.75
N GLU A 476 20.09 18.76 -16.17
CA GLU A 476 18.80 19.38 -15.90
C GLU A 476 17.65 18.60 -16.57
N ARG A 477 17.80 18.22 -17.85
CA ARG A 477 16.82 17.39 -18.55
C ARG A 477 16.61 16.04 -17.88
N ILE A 478 17.67 15.40 -17.38
CA ILE A 478 17.57 14.16 -16.60
C ILE A 478 16.78 14.40 -15.30
N THR A 479 17.10 15.48 -14.60
CA THR A 479 16.43 15.86 -13.36
C THR A 479 14.93 16.10 -13.58
N LEU A 480 14.57 16.86 -14.62
CA LEU A 480 13.17 17.13 -14.97
C LEU A 480 12.42 15.84 -15.32
N LEU A 481 13.02 14.98 -16.14
CA LEU A 481 12.40 13.70 -16.51
C LEU A 481 12.20 12.80 -15.29
N GLN A 482 13.18 12.74 -14.38
CA GLN A 482 13.05 11.96 -13.16
C GLN A 482 11.94 12.52 -12.24
N ASN A 483 11.82 13.84 -12.13
CA ASN A 483 10.75 14.48 -11.35
C ASN A 483 9.36 14.23 -11.96
N GLU A 484 9.24 14.20 -13.30
CA GLU A 484 7.99 13.81 -13.98
C GLU A 484 7.58 12.38 -13.61
N LEU A 485 8.52 11.42 -13.56
CA LEU A 485 8.27 10.01 -13.29
C LEU A 485 8.15 9.69 -11.79
N PHE A 486 8.86 10.42 -10.95
CA PHE A 486 8.93 10.24 -9.50
C PHE A 486 8.64 11.56 -8.76
N PRO A 487 7.39 12.02 -8.76
CA PRO A 487 7.01 13.29 -8.14
C PRO A 487 7.40 13.27 -6.66
N ASN A 488 7.98 14.39 -6.20
CA ASN A 488 8.51 14.56 -4.84
C ASN A 488 9.54 13.49 -4.42
N ASN A 489 10.30 12.91 -5.37
CA ASN A 489 11.21 11.78 -5.16
C ASN A 489 10.54 10.53 -4.55
N SER A 490 9.25 10.36 -4.78
CA SER A 490 8.45 9.22 -4.32
C SER A 490 7.93 8.41 -5.51
N LEU A 491 7.41 7.22 -5.23
CA LEU A 491 6.72 6.45 -6.26
C LEU A 491 5.46 7.19 -6.73
N GLN A 492 5.32 7.34 -8.04
CA GLN A 492 4.18 7.97 -8.71
C GLN A 492 2.84 7.40 -8.22
N GLU A 493 2.78 6.09 -8.04
CA GLU A 493 1.59 5.38 -7.60
C GLU A 493 1.07 5.79 -6.22
N ARG A 494 1.91 6.43 -5.39
CA ARG A 494 1.55 6.90 -4.04
C ARG A 494 1.08 8.35 -4.00
N ILE A 495 1.21 9.07 -5.11
CA ILE A 495 0.93 10.51 -5.17
C ILE A 495 -0.14 10.83 -6.20
N VAL A 496 0.06 10.39 -7.43
CA VAL A 496 -0.75 10.82 -8.58
C VAL A 496 -2.10 10.12 -8.59
N ASN A 497 -3.18 10.88 -8.82
CA ASN A 497 -4.52 10.33 -9.01
C ASN A 497 -4.69 9.76 -10.43
N PHE A 498 -5.52 8.74 -10.58
CA PHE A 498 -5.75 8.08 -11.88
C PHE A 498 -6.30 9.03 -12.95
N SER A 499 -7.06 10.05 -12.56
CA SER A 499 -7.71 11.00 -13.46
C SER A 499 -6.72 11.77 -14.34
N VAL A 500 -5.46 11.93 -13.89
CA VAL A 500 -4.38 12.55 -14.69
C VAL A 500 -4.13 11.75 -15.96
N TYR A 501 -4.01 10.44 -15.85
CA TYR A 501 -3.78 9.56 -17.00
C TYR A 501 -5.07 9.22 -17.75
N TYR A 502 -6.19 9.06 -17.02
CA TYR A 502 -7.48 8.78 -17.64
C TYR A 502 -7.94 9.93 -18.55
N LYS A 503 -7.67 11.18 -18.18
CA LYS A 503 -7.92 12.37 -19.01
C LYS A 503 -7.30 12.24 -20.41
N GLU A 504 -6.09 11.71 -20.50
CA GLU A 504 -5.37 11.55 -21.77
C GLU A 504 -5.74 10.26 -22.50
N TYR A 505 -5.79 9.14 -21.80
CA TYR A 505 -5.87 7.80 -22.38
C TYR A 505 -7.26 7.16 -22.28
N GLY A 506 -8.17 7.70 -21.45
CA GLY A 506 -9.51 7.12 -21.23
C GLY A 506 -9.43 5.66 -20.79
N ASP A 507 -10.35 4.85 -21.28
CA ASP A 507 -10.42 3.40 -21.00
C ASP A 507 -9.16 2.63 -21.39
N GLN A 508 -8.32 3.17 -22.27
CA GLN A 508 -7.08 2.50 -22.65
C GLN A 508 -6.12 2.37 -21.45
N LEU A 509 -6.15 3.31 -20.51
CA LEU A 509 -5.41 3.21 -19.25
C LEU A 509 -5.78 1.91 -18.50
N ILE A 510 -7.08 1.72 -18.25
CA ILE A 510 -7.59 0.56 -17.50
C ILE A 510 -7.28 -0.74 -18.25
N LYS A 511 -7.52 -0.76 -19.57
CA LYS A 511 -7.25 -1.93 -20.42
C LYS A 511 -5.76 -2.29 -20.47
N ALA A 512 -4.87 -1.29 -20.55
CA ALA A 512 -3.43 -1.50 -20.53
C ALA A 512 -2.97 -2.10 -19.18
N LEU A 513 -3.48 -1.60 -18.06
CA LEU A 513 -3.20 -2.14 -16.74
C LEU A 513 -3.68 -3.59 -16.61
N PHE A 514 -4.92 -3.90 -17.01
CA PHE A 514 -5.42 -5.29 -17.00
C PHE A 514 -4.59 -6.24 -17.84
N ALA A 515 -4.10 -5.80 -18.98
CA ALA A 515 -3.31 -6.63 -19.88
C ALA A 515 -1.88 -6.88 -19.39
N GLN A 516 -1.33 -5.98 -18.57
CA GLN A 516 0.09 -5.99 -18.24
C GLN A 516 0.38 -6.40 -16.79
N LEU A 517 -0.58 -6.26 -15.86
CA LEU A 517 -0.36 -6.61 -14.47
C LEU A 517 -0.51 -8.11 -14.23
N GLU A 518 0.59 -8.74 -13.84
CA GLU A 518 0.68 -10.16 -13.48
C GLU A 518 0.91 -10.26 -11.96
N PRO A 519 -0.12 -10.56 -11.15
CA PRO A 519 -0.02 -10.47 -9.68
C PRO A 519 1.04 -11.40 -9.08
N LEU A 520 1.20 -12.61 -9.63
CA LEU A 520 2.13 -13.60 -9.09
C LEU A 520 3.59 -13.43 -9.58
N ASN A 521 3.86 -12.49 -10.50
CA ASN A 521 5.21 -12.27 -11.02
C ASN A 521 6.14 -11.56 -9.99
N GLN A 522 5.59 -10.84 -9.03
CA GLN A 522 6.29 -10.19 -7.92
C GLN A 522 7.49 -9.33 -8.35
N LYS A 523 7.29 -8.49 -9.37
CA LYS A 523 8.24 -7.49 -9.84
C LYS A 523 7.54 -6.14 -9.95
N PHE A 524 8.34 -5.08 -9.94
CA PHE A 524 7.87 -3.74 -10.23
C PHE A 524 7.67 -3.61 -11.75
N ASP A 525 6.46 -3.26 -12.18
CA ASP A 525 6.08 -3.18 -13.58
C ASP A 525 6.27 -1.75 -14.12
N ILE A 526 6.68 -1.63 -15.38
CA ILE A 526 6.75 -0.36 -16.10
C ILE A 526 5.78 -0.45 -17.27
N VAL A 527 4.74 0.35 -17.24
CA VAL A 527 3.68 0.38 -18.24
C VAL A 527 3.83 1.61 -19.12
N ILE A 528 4.02 1.41 -20.43
CA ILE A 528 4.15 2.50 -21.41
C ILE A 528 2.79 2.73 -22.05
N LEU A 529 2.31 3.99 -21.95
CA LEU A 529 1.04 4.48 -22.49
C LEU A 529 1.24 5.21 -23.81
#